data_830581836f84c09a22c40b4913086f84
#
_entry.id   830581836f84c09a22c40b4913086f84
#
_cell.length_a   1.000
_cell.length_b   1.000
_cell.length_c   1.000
_cell.angle_alpha   90.00
_cell.angle_beta   90.00
_cell.angle_gamma   90.00
#
_symmetry.space_group_name_H-M   'P 1'
#
loop_
_entity.id
_entity.type
_entity.pdbx_description
1 polymer ?
#
loop_
_entity_poly.entity_id
_entity_poly.type
_entity_poly.pdbx_seq_one_letter_code
_entity_poly.pdbx_strand_id
1 'polypeptide(L)'
;MAAKKLSKKALNKSFWLWFHGHLTCFTYEHMQTFGYMCSMLPLIEELYDSKEEQKEALTTYSSFFNTEPQLGGSLVVGVTAGLEEARANGEEVDGDLINGIRAGLMGPLAGIGDSIVVGTLIPLLLGIALSMSTNGSPLGAVFYIVAWNLISVLGMRFLYYKGYNLGEKAVALVVGESAMAIREAIIMVGTIVIGAVAATWINITTSLVIVKKAAGTEGITLQSSLDGIYPKILNVVFVLLCWWLMSKKKMSPLATMAIMLAVAFVGVLLSLIHISEPTRLRCIS
;
A
#
# COMPACT_ATOMS: atom_id res chain seq x y z
N MET A 1 17.92 35.29 5.49
CA MET A 1 16.80 35.07 6.43
C MET A 1 17.17 33.90 7.31
N ALA A 2 16.71 33.83 8.57
CA ALA A 2 16.91 32.62 9.40
C ALA A 2 16.14 31.46 8.74
N ALA A 3 16.75 30.26 8.74
CA ALA A 3 16.09 29.08 8.19
C ALA A 3 14.78 28.82 8.96
N LYS A 4 13.67 28.67 8.22
CA LYS A 4 12.37 28.29 8.76
C LYS A 4 12.43 26.84 9.20
N LYS A 5 11.99 26.53 10.41
CA LYS A 5 11.94 25.16 10.94
C LYS A 5 10.56 24.90 11.55
N LEU A 6 9.97 23.78 11.19
CA LEU A 6 8.66 23.37 11.68
C LEU A 6 8.69 23.16 13.21
N SER A 7 7.77 23.78 13.89
CA SER A 7 7.61 23.63 15.32
C SER A 7 7.09 22.22 15.68
N LYS A 8 7.46 21.75 16.87
CA LYS A 8 6.90 20.49 17.41
C LYS A 8 5.37 20.53 17.50
N LYS A 9 4.80 21.74 17.66
CA LYS A 9 3.35 21.95 17.73
C LYS A 9 2.68 21.70 16.37
N ALA A 10 3.24 22.25 15.29
CA ALA A 10 2.73 22.04 13.93
C ALA A 10 2.87 20.57 13.51
N LEU A 11 4.05 19.97 13.72
CA LEU A 11 4.27 18.55 13.44
C LEU A 11 3.32 17.64 14.21
N ASN A 12 3.08 17.92 15.49
CA ASN A 12 2.14 17.13 16.29
C ASN A 12 0.68 17.32 15.81
N LYS A 13 0.29 18.53 15.41
CA LYS A 13 -1.04 18.80 14.84
C LYS A 13 -1.20 18.09 13.51
N SER A 14 -0.20 18.13 12.64
CA SER A 14 -0.15 17.39 11.37
C SER A 14 -0.29 15.89 11.58
N PHE A 15 0.48 15.30 12.49
CA PHE A 15 0.37 13.89 12.83
C PHE A 15 -1.04 13.48 13.25
N TRP A 16 -1.69 14.23 14.14
CA TRP A 16 -3.04 13.90 14.60
C TRP A 16 -4.10 14.10 13.52
N LEU A 17 -3.92 15.08 12.63
CA LEU A 17 -4.80 15.25 11.47
C LEU A 17 -4.66 14.08 10.49
N TRP A 18 -3.45 13.56 10.27
CA TRP A 18 -3.25 12.33 9.51
C TRP A 18 -3.88 11.14 10.22
N PHE A 19 -3.58 10.93 11.50
CA PHE A 19 -4.09 9.81 12.28
C PHE A 19 -5.62 9.69 12.24
N HIS A 20 -6.33 10.81 12.32
CA HIS A 20 -7.79 10.79 12.24
C HIS A 20 -8.33 10.87 10.80
N GLY A 21 -7.60 11.54 9.90
CA GLY A 21 -8.07 11.88 8.56
C GLY A 21 -7.88 10.79 7.51
N HIS A 22 -6.88 9.91 7.67
CA HIS A 22 -6.47 8.98 6.62
C HIS A 22 -7.57 8.03 6.11
N LEU A 23 -8.54 7.68 6.95
CA LEU A 23 -9.72 6.89 6.56
C LEU A 23 -11.03 7.64 6.69
N THR A 24 -11.13 8.67 7.55
CA THR A 24 -12.38 9.43 7.73
C THR A 24 -12.64 10.41 6.59
N CYS A 25 -11.58 10.91 5.94
CA CYS A 25 -11.65 11.78 4.76
C CYS A 25 -11.50 10.99 3.44
N PHE A 26 -11.81 9.71 3.45
CA PHE A 26 -11.65 8.82 2.30
C PHE A 26 -12.76 9.02 1.26
N THR A 27 -12.37 9.09 -0.03
CA THR A 27 -13.31 9.15 -1.15
C THR A 27 -12.91 8.16 -2.23
N TYR A 28 -13.87 7.70 -3.06
CA TYR A 28 -13.59 6.77 -4.15
C TYR A 28 -12.67 7.34 -5.24
N GLU A 29 -12.75 8.65 -5.47
CA GLU A 29 -11.99 9.32 -6.53
C GLU A 29 -10.57 9.68 -6.09
N HIS A 30 -10.42 10.18 -4.86
CA HIS A 30 -9.16 10.71 -4.35
C HIS A 30 -8.52 9.87 -3.24
N MET A 31 -9.19 8.81 -2.80
CA MET A 31 -8.76 7.92 -1.71
C MET A 31 -8.38 8.69 -0.43
N GLN A 32 -7.12 8.68 -0.04
CA GLN A 32 -6.61 9.31 1.19
C GLN A 32 -6.17 10.78 1.01
N THR A 33 -6.29 11.33 -0.20
CA THR A 33 -5.76 12.66 -0.55
C THR A 33 -6.25 13.76 0.38
N PHE A 34 -7.53 13.79 0.74
CA PHE A 34 -8.05 14.86 1.61
C PHE A 34 -7.52 14.76 3.05
N GLY A 35 -7.38 13.54 3.59
CA GLY A 35 -6.73 13.34 4.89
C GLY A 35 -5.27 13.78 4.87
N TYR A 36 -4.60 13.51 3.75
CA TYR A 36 -3.23 13.96 3.52
C TYR A 36 -3.13 15.49 3.46
N MET A 37 -3.96 16.16 2.65
CA MET A 37 -4.01 17.63 2.58
C MET A 37 -4.29 18.26 3.93
N CYS A 38 -5.25 17.71 4.69
CA CYS A 38 -5.55 18.18 6.04
C CYS A 38 -4.32 18.10 6.95
N SER A 39 -3.53 17.05 6.82
CA SER A 39 -2.31 16.88 7.62
C SER A 39 -1.21 17.86 7.23
N MET A 40 -1.11 18.25 5.95
CA MET A 40 -0.11 19.23 5.49
C MET A 40 -0.48 20.66 5.83
N LEU A 41 -1.76 20.98 5.99
CA LEU A 41 -2.25 22.34 6.22
C LEU A 41 -1.53 23.08 7.38
N PRO A 42 -1.43 22.54 8.61
CA PRO A 42 -0.76 23.27 9.70
C PRO A 42 0.74 23.47 9.47
N LEU A 43 1.38 22.66 8.62
CA LEU A 43 2.79 22.81 8.26
C LEU A 43 2.94 23.96 7.25
N ILE A 44 2.07 24.00 6.24
CA ILE A 44 2.04 25.05 5.22
C ILE A 44 1.69 26.40 5.84
N GLU A 45 0.73 26.45 6.78
CA GLU A 45 0.37 27.67 7.50
C GLU A 45 1.56 28.24 8.31
N GLU A 46 2.47 27.40 8.80
CA GLU A 46 3.66 27.84 9.56
C GLU A 46 4.82 28.24 8.64
N LEU A 47 4.94 27.60 7.47
CA LEU A 47 6.06 27.83 6.55
C LEU A 47 5.85 29.03 5.62
N TYR A 48 4.61 29.34 5.25
CA TYR A 48 4.30 30.36 4.25
C TYR A 48 3.42 31.47 4.84
N ASP A 49 3.83 32.72 4.59
CA ASP A 49 3.18 33.90 5.19
C ASP A 49 1.96 34.36 4.39
N SER A 50 1.97 34.23 3.05
CA SER A 50 0.85 34.67 2.19
C SER A 50 -0.13 33.54 1.92
N LYS A 51 -1.41 33.89 1.73
CA LYS A 51 -2.47 32.95 1.37
C LYS A 51 -2.27 32.33 -0.01
N GLU A 52 -1.68 33.08 -0.90
CA GLU A 52 -1.35 32.66 -2.27
C GLU A 52 -0.30 31.56 -2.25
N GLU A 53 0.80 31.74 -1.52
CA GLU A 53 1.85 30.72 -1.34
C GLU A 53 1.30 29.47 -0.64
N GLN A 54 0.50 29.64 0.41
CA GLN A 54 -0.15 28.54 1.11
C GLN A 54 -1.04 27.71 0.17
N LYS A 55 -1.81 28.38 -0.69
CA LYS A 55 -2.67 27.71 -1.68
C LYS A 55 -1.84 26.97 -2.72
N GLU A 56 -0.77 27.57 -3.23
CA GLU A 56 0.12 26.95 -4.20
C GLU A 56 0.77 25.71 -3.59
N ALA A 57 1.36 25.82 -2.40
CA ALA A 57 1.96 24.71 -1.69
C ALA A 57 0.95 23.57 -1.44
N LEU A 58 -0.27 23.90 -0.98
CA LEU A 58 -1.31 22.90 -0.73
C LEU A 58 -1.78 22.21 -2.01
N THR A 59 -1.78 22.91 -3.16
CA THR A 59 -2.15 22.32 -4.45
C THR A 59 -1.24 21.18 -4.86
N THR A 60 0.03 21.19 -4.47
CA THR A 60 0.97 20.07 -4.65
C THR A 60 0.41 18.75 -4.10
N TYR A 61 -0.35 18.81 -3.02
CA TYR A 61 -0.90 17.62 -2.33
C TYR A 61 -2.29 17.19 -2.80
N SER A 62 -2.88 17.87 -3.79
CA SER A 62 -4.23 17.58 -4.31
C SER A 62 -4.29 16.36 -5.22
N SER A 63 -3.16 15.89 -5.75
CA SER A 63 -3.12 14.71 -6.60
C SER A 63 -3.42 13.43 -5.80
N PHE A 64 -3.89 12.39 -6.50
CA PHE A 64 -4.25 11.10 -5.94
C PHE A 64 -3.20 10.55 -4.95
N PHE A 65 -3.67 10.09 -3.80
CA PHE A 65 -2.82 9.42 -2.80
C PHE A 65 -3.56 8.25 -2.16
N ASN A 66 -2.95 7.09 -2.19
CA ASN A 66 -3.44 5.89 -1.52
C ASN A 66 -2.29 4.93 -1.21
N THR A 67 -2.14 4.57 0.06
CA THR A 67 -1.16 3.59 0.53
C THR A 67 -1.69 2.92 1.79
N GLU A 68 -0.97 1.95 2.34
CA GLU A 68 -1.29 1.47 3.68
C GLU A 68 -1.09 2.61 4.69
N PRO A 69 -2.13 3.03 5.43
CA PRO A 69 -2.11 4.32 6.13
C PRO A 69 -1.27 4.35 7.40
N GLN A 70 -1.16 3.22 8.12
CA GLN A 70 -0.49 3.16 9.41
C GLN A 70 1.03 3.29 9.27
N LEU A 71 1.64 2.41 8.48
CA LEU A 71 3.09 2.41 8.28
C LEU A 71 3.49 3.32 7.12
N GLY A 72 2.98 2.99 5.92
CA GLY A 72 3.34 3.66 4.68
C GLY A 72 2.92 5.13 4.65
N GLY A 73 1.66 5.40 4.92
CA GLY A 73 1.12 6.74 4.89
C GLY A 73 1.77 7.66 5.91
N SER A 74 1.95 7.19 7.14
CA SER A 74 2.63 7.98 8.18
C SER A 74 4.07 8.34 7.81
N LEU A 75 4.80 7.40 7.22
CA LEU A 75 6.17 7.65 6.75
C LEU A 75 6.19 8.69 5.62
N VAL A 76 5.30 8.55 4.62
CA VAL A 76 5.25 9.47 3.46
C VAL A 76 4.87 10.88 3.89
N VAL A 77 3.85 11.03 4.75
CA VAL A 77 3.46 12.35 5.29
C VAL A 77 4.63 13.00 6.03
N GLY A 78 5.38 12.23 6.81
CA GLY A 78 6.59 12.72 7.47
C GLY A 78 7.66 13.17 6.48
N VAL A 79 7.99 12.33 5.50
CA VAL A 79 9.01 12.66 4.46
C VAL A 79 8.64 13.95 3.73
N THR A 80 7.39 14.09 3.32
CA THR A 80 6.96 15.28 2.59
C THR A 80 6.88 16.53 3.47
N ALA A 81 6.64 16.38 4.78
CA ALA A 81 6.77 17.49 5.72
C ALA A 81 8.19 18.05 5.76
N GLY A 82 9.21 17.18 5.76
CA GLY A 82 10.61 17.60 5.70
C GLY A 82 11.01 18.22 4.35
N LEU A 83 10.49 17.69 3.25
CA LEU A 83 10.71 18.25 1.91
C LEU A 83 10.04 19.62 1.75
N GLU A 84 8.84 19.82 2.30
CA GLU A 84 8.16 21.10 2.27
C GLU A 84 8.88 22.17 3.10
N GLU A 85 9.46 21.77 4.24
CA GLU A 85 10.32 22.66 5.03
C GLU A 85 11.55 23.11 4.22
N ALA A 86 12.19 22.19 3.51
CA ALA A 86 13.32 22.48 2.63
C ALA A 86 12.94 23.42 1.48
N ARG A 87 11.79 23.15 0.83
CA ARG A 87 11.22 24.00 -0.22
C ARG A 87 10.98 25.43 0.27
N ALA A 88 10.41 25.58 1.46
CA ALA A 88 10.15 26.90 2.07
C ALA A 88 11.45 27.65 2.46
N ASN A 89 12.55 26.96 2.57
CA ASN A 89 13.89 27.53 2.80
C ASN A 89 14.65 27.84 1.50
N GLY A 90 14.01 27.65 0.33
CA GLY A 90 14.60 27.98 -0.97
C GLY A 90 15.57 26.93 -1.51
N GLU A 91 15.51 25.69 -1.00
CA GLU A 91 16.25 24.57 -1.59
C GLU A 91 15.62 24.15 -2.93
N GLU A 92 16.38 23.48 -3.79
CA GLU A 92 15.94 23.04 -5.12
C GLU A 92 14.92 21.90 -5.05
N VAL A 93 13.84 22.11 -4.29
CA VAL A 93 12.73 21.19 -4.10
C VAL A 93 11.48 21.82 -4.67
N ASP A 94 10.98 21.29 -5.77
CA ASP A 94 9.72 21.70 -6.38
C ASP A 94 8.54 20.75 -6.06
N GLY A 95 7.34 21.16 -6.45
CA GLY A 95 6.14 20.36 -6.25
C GLY A 95 6.16 19.03 -7.01
N ASP A 96 6.78 18.98 -8.17
CA ASP A 96 6.88 17.78 -9.01
C ASP A 96 7.80 16.75 -8.37
N LEU A 97 8.90 17.18 -7.76
CA LEU A 97 9.79 16.32 -6.99
C LEU A 97 9.06 15.70 -5.79
N ILE A 98 8.35 16.53 -5.00
CA ILE A 98 7.55 16.06 -3.87
C ILE A 98 6.52 15.02 -4.33
N ASN A 99 5.80 15.31 -5.41
CA ASN A 99 4.81 14.39 -5.98
C ASN A 99 5.45 13.12 -6.51
N GLY A 100 6.61 13.21 -7.15
CA GLY A 100 7.36 12.06 -7.66
C GLY A 100 7.79 11.11 -6.54
N ILE A 101 8.31 11.64 -5.43
CA ILE A 101 8.69 10.85 -4.24
C ILE A 101 7.45 10.22 -3.60
N ARG A 102 6.39 11.00 -3.42
CA ARG A 102 5.12 10.53 -2.87
C ARG A 102 4.53 9.38 -3.69
N ALA A 103 4.43 9.56 -5.02
CA ALA A 103 3.92 8.54 -5.93
C ALA A 103 4.81 7.30 -5.98
N GLY A 104 6.14 7.49 -5.97
CA GLY A 104 7.10 6.38 -5.98
C GLY A 104 7.06 5.53 -4.71
N LEU A 105 6.76 6.12 -3.56
CA LEU A 105 6.65 5.41 -2.29
C LEU A 105 5.28 4.76 -2.07
N MET A 106 4.22 5.23 -2.73
CA MET A 106 2.84 4.74 -2.54
C MET A 106 2.72 3.22 -2.66
N GLY A 107 3.12 2.68 -3.81
CA GLY A 107 2.96 1.26 -4.13
C GLY A 107 3.79 0.34 -3.22
N PRO A 108 5.11 0.54 -3.12
CA PRO A 108 5.97 -0.26 -2.26
C PRO A 108 5.52 -0.28 -0.80
N LEU A 109 5.19 0.87 -0.26
CA LEU A 109 4.76 0.98 1.13
C LEU A 109 3.35 0.41 1.37
N ALA A 110 2.46 0.47 0.36
CA ALA A 110 1.19 -0.24 0.41
C ALA A 110 1.43 -1.76 0.53
N GLY A 111 2.24 -2.35 -0.38
CA GLY A 111 2.50 -3.79 -0.37
C GLY A 111 3.15 -4.29 0.93
N ILE A 112 4.12 -3.57 1.46
CA ILE A 112 4.78 -3.88 2.74
C ILE A 112 3.79 -3.69 3.90
N GLY A 113 3.12 -2.55 3.94
CA GLY A 113 2.21 -2.20 5.02
C GLY A 113 1.01 -3.13 5.11
N ASP A 114 0.36 -3.42 3.99
CA ASP A 114 -0.77 -4.36 3.93
C ASP A 114 -0.37 -5.76 4.40
N SER A 115 0.81 -6.23 4.02
CA SER A 115 1.32 -7.54 4.48
C SER A 115 1.58 -7.58 5.98
N ILE A 116 2.16 -6.53 6.55
CA ILE A 116 2.49 -6.46 7.98
C ILE A 116 1.25 -6.16 8.81
N VAL A 117 0.49 -5.13 8.45
CA VAL A 117 -0.64 -4.64 9.26
C VAL A 117 -1.87 -5.51 9.03
N VAL A 118 -2.35 -5.55 7.78
CA VAL A 118 -3.62 -6.23 7.44
C VAL A 118 -3.44 -7.74 7.38
N GLY A 119 -2.34 -8.21 6.79
CA GLY A 119 -2.07 -9.64 6.62
C GLY A 119 -1.51 -10.35 7.86
N THR A 120 -0.92 -9.62 8.81
CA THR A 120 -0.23 -10.23 9.96
C THR A 120 -0.72 -9.69 11.30
N LEU A 121 -0.56 -8.38 11.55
CA LEU A 121 -0.80 -7.80 12.87
C LEU A 121 -2.28 -7.88 13.28
N ILE A 122 -3.19 -7.50 12.40
CA ILE A 122 -4.64 -7.54 12.67
C ILE A 122 -5.12 -8.96 12.94
N PRO A 123 -4.85 -9.99 12.10
CA PRO A 123 -5.23 -11.36 12.37
C PRO A 123 -4.64 -11.92 13.67
N LEU A 124 -3.37 -11.58 13.97
CA LEU A 124 -2.73 -12.00 15.21
C LEU A 124 -3.45 -11.45 16.44
N LEU A 125 -3.68 -10.13 16.47
CA LEU A 125 -4.39 -9.48 17.58
C LEU A 125 -5.82 -9.99 17.72
N LEU A 126 -6.53 -10.21 16.60
CA LEU A 126 -7.87 -10.79 16.60
C LEU A 126 -7.87 -12.23 17.13
N GLY A 127 -6.88 -13.06 16.73
CA GLY A 127 -6.75 -14.43 17.23
C GLY A 127 -6.57 -14.48 18.75
N ILE A 128 -5.73 -13.60 19.31
CA ILE A 128 -5.55 -13.46 20.75
C ILE A 128 -6.86 -12.99 21.41
N ALA A 129 -7.48 -11.94 20.86
CA ALA A 129 -8.72 -11.39 21.39
C ALA A 129 -9.87 -12.41 21.41
N LEU A 130 -10.02 -13.20 20.34
CA LEU A 130 -11.02 -14.26 20.26
C LEU A 130 -10.78 -15.36 21.32
N SER A 131 -9.54 -15.76 21.54
CA SER A 131 -9.20 -16.74 22.58
C SER A 131 -9.53 -16.21 24.00
N MET A 132 -9.38 -14.91 24.23
CA MET A 132 -9.73 -14.26 25.50
C MET A 132 -11.25 -14.02 25.66
N SER A 133 -12.01 -14.12 24.57
CA SER A 133 -13.47 -13.89 24.55
C SER A 133 -14.28 -15.18 24.70
N THR A 134 -13.65 -16.32 24.96
CA THR A 134 -14.33 -17.58 25.24
C THR A 134 -15.30 -17.43 26.40
N ASN A 135 -16.45 -18.08 26.32
CA ASN A 135 -17.55 -17.97 27.30
C ASN A 135 -18.18 -16.58 27.44
N GLY A 136 -18.14 -15.74 26.41
CA GLY A 136 -18.77 -14.41 26.39
C GLY A 136 -18.01 -13.34 27.20
N SER A 137 -16.74 -13.56 27.51
CA SER A 137 -15.89 -12.57 28.21
C SER A 137 -15.63 -11.34 27.35
N PRO A 138 -15.81 -10.09 27.84
CA PRO A 138 -15.49 -8.86 27.12
C PRO A 138 -14.00 -8.56 27.08
N LEU A 139 -13.16 -9.33 27.77
CA LEU A 139 -11.71 -9.08 27.90
C LEU A 139 -10.99 -9.06 26.55
N GLY A 140 -11.38 -9.92 25.61
CA GLY A 140 -10.79 -9.93 24.28
C GLY A 140 -11.07 -8.64 23.50
N ALA A 141 -12.29 -8.11 23.58
CA ALA A 141 -12.62 -6.84 22.93
C ALA A 141 -11.81 -5.67 23.52
N VAL A 142 -11.72 -5.61 24.86
CA VAL A 142 -10.92 -4.59 25.54
C VAL A 142 -9.44 -4.71 25.17
N PHE A 143 -8.91 -5.94 25.18
CA PHE A 143 -7.53 -6.21 24.75
C PHE A 143 -7.28 -5.69 23.33
N TYR A 144 -8.15 -6.04 22.38
CA TYR A 144 -7.97 -5.64 20.97
C TYR A 144 -7.98 -4.11 20.82
N ILE A 145 -8.95 -3.42 21.44
CA ILE A 145 -9.04 -1.97 21.39
C ILE A 145 -7.77 -1.31 21.94
N VAL A 146 -7.31 -1.75 23.10
CA VAL A 146 -6.14 -1.18 23.76
C VAL A 146 -4.86 -1.48 22.97
N ALA A 147 -4.64 -2.74 22.60
CA ALA A 147 -3.43 -3.17 21.89
C ALA A 147 -3.35 -2.52 20.50
N TRP A 148 -4.45 -2.52 19.74
CA TRP A 148 -4.50 -1.91 18.42
C TRP A 148 -4.20 -0.41 18.46
N ASN A 149 -4.87 0.33 19.35
CA ASN A 149 -4.66 1.78 19.44
C ASN A 149 -3.24 2.11 19.92
N LEU A 150 -2.71 1.37 20.88
CA LEU A 150 -1.35 1.59 21.39
C LEU A 150 -0.31 1.36 20.29
N ILE A 151 -0.39 0.23 19.58
CA ILE A 151 0.54 -0.12 18.50
C ILE A 151 0.40 0.88 17.36
N SER A 152 -0.82 1.22 16.94
CA SER A 152 -1.08 2.16 15.85
C SER A 152 -0.55 3.56 16.19
N VAL A 153 -0.89 4.12 17.35
CA VAL A 153 -0.44 5.48 17.71
C VAL A 153 1.08 5.54 17.82
N LEU A 154 1.70 4.59 18.50
CA LEU A 154 3.16 4.59 18.69
C LEU A 154 3.90 4.32 17.38
N GLY A 155 3.45 3.34 16.61
CA GLY A 155 4.05 2.97 15.32
C GLY A 155 3.94 4.09 14.29
N MET A 156 2.74 4.63 14.09
CA MET A 156 2.49 5.73 13.18
C MET A 156 3.29 6.97 13.57
N ARG A 157 3.29 7.31 14.86
CA ARG A 157 4.05 8.46 15.37
C ARG A 157 5.56 8.29 15.16
N PHE A 158 6.10 7.11 15.46
CA PHE A 158 7.50 6.80 15.23
C PHE A 158 7.86 6.97 13.75
N LEU A 159 7.08 6.39 12.84
CA LEU A 159 7.34 6.46 11.40
C LEU A 159 7.16 7.88 10.84
N TYR A 160 6.16 8.62 11.31
CA TYR A 160 5.96 10.02 10.94
C TYR A 160 7.21 10.88 11.25
N TYR A 161 7.72 10.80 12.48
CA TYR A 161 8.92 11.59 12.87
C TYR A 161 10.20 11.06 12.21
N LYS A 162 10.29 9.75 11.98
CA LYS A 162 11.42 9.20 11.18
C LYS A 162 11.35 9.67 9.73
N GLY A 163 10.15 9.72 9.16
CA GLY A 163 9.92 10.29 7.83
C GLY A 163 10.33 11.75 7.75
N TYR A 164 9.91 12.58 8.70
CA TYR A 164 10.29 13.99 8.76
C TYR A 164 11.81 14.17 8.80
N ASN A 165 12.49 13.45 9.68
CA ASN A 165 13.95 13.52 9.76
C ASN A 165 14.66 12.96 8.50
N LEU A 166 14.01 12.02 7.78
CA LEU A 166 14.51 11.54 6.49
C LEU A 166 14.28 12.58 5.41
N GLY A 167 13.13 13.25 5.38
CA GLY A 167 12.82 14.31 4.43
C GLY A 167 13.80 15.47 4.51
N GLU A 168 14.12 15.93 5.74
CA GLU A 168 15.15 16.96 5.98
C GLU A 168 16.53 16.56 5.43
N LYS A 169 16.90 15.27 5.52
CA LYS A 169 18.17 14.74 5.00
C LYS A 169 18.11 14.33 3.53
N ALA A 170 16.93 13.99 3.04
CA ALA A 170 16.73 13.49 1.68
C ALA A 170 17.01 14.58 0.64
N VAL A 171 16.85 15.86 0.99
CA VAL A 171 17.16 16.98 0.09
C VAL A 171 18.60 16.88 -0.41
N ALA A 172 19.56 16.64 0.47
CA ALA A 172 20.96 16.48 0.08
C ALA A 172 21.20 15.25 -0.84
N LEU A 173 20.34 14.24 -0.75
CA LEU A 173 20.41 13.03 -1.56
C LEU A 173 19.60 13.13 -2.85
N VAL A 174 18.50 13.91 -2.85
CA VAL A 174 17.52 13.97 -3.94
C VAL A 174 17.83 15.10 -4.92
N VAL A 175 18.52 16.17 -4.47
CA VAL A 175 18.94 17.30 -5.29
C VAL A 175 20.34 17.07 -5.91
N GLY A 176 21.12 16.10 -5.41
CA GLY A 176 22.45 15.79 -5.92
C GLY A 176 22.46 14.85 -7.13
N GLU A 177 23.65 14.56 -7.66
CA GLU A 177 23.88 13.61 -8.77
C GLU A 177 23.30 12.22 -8.52
N SER A 178 23.05 11.86 -7.24
CA SER A 178 22.44 10.59 -6.81
C SER A 178 20.92 10.54 -6.92
N ALA A 179 20.23 11.65 -7.21
CA ALA A 179 18.76 11.71 -7.27
C ALA A 179 18.15 10.70 -8.23
N MET A 180 18.75 10.55 -9.41
CA MET A 180 18.27 9.61 -10.43
C MET A 180 18.43 8.16 -9.95
N ALA A 181 19.56 7.82 -9.34
CA ALA A 181 19.82 6.48 -8.80
C ALA A 181 18.86 6.13 -7.65
N ILE A 182 18.52 7.08 -6.78
CA ILE A 182 17.55 6.88 -5.68
C ILE A 182 16.14 6.66 -6.24
N ARG A 183 15.72 7.46 -7.23
CA ARG A 183 14.43 7.27 -7.90
C ARG A 183 14.35 5.88 -8.56
N GLU A 184 15.38 5.46 -9.26
CA GLU A 184 15.45 4.13 -9.88
C GLU A 184 15.42 3.02 -8.83
N ALA A 185 16.13 3.17 -7.72
CA ALA A 185 16.12 2.22 -6.61
C ALA A 185 14.72 2.09 -5.99
N ILE A 186 14.00 3.20 -5.77
CA ILE A 186 12.62 3.19 -5.26
C ILE A 186 11.70 2.46 -6.24
N ILE A 187 11.79 2.75 -7.54
CA ILE A 187 11.00 2.07 -8.58
C ILE A 187 11.32 0.57 -8.61
N MET A 188 12.60 0.20 -8.50
CA MET A 188 13.03 -1.20 -8.48
C MET A 188 12.46 -1.94 -7.27
N VAL A 189 12.58 -1.39 -6.07
CA VAL A 189 11.97 -1.95 -4.84
C VAL A 189 10.46 -2.10 -5.01
N GLY A 190 9.79 -1.06 -5.55
CA GLY A 190 8.36 -1.10 -5.85
C GLY A 190 7.98 -2.25 -6.77
N THR A 191 8.74 -2.44 -7.84
CA THR A 191 8.49 -3.51 -8.80
C THR A 191 8.69 -4.90 -8.17
N ILE A 192 9.72 -5.07 -7.34
CA ILE A 192 9.97 -6.32 -6.61
C ILE A 192 8.82 -6.62 -5.65
N VAL A 193 8.35 -5.62 -4.88
CA VAL A 193 7.24 -5.80 -3.94
C VAL A 193 5.94 -6.14 -4.68
N ILE A 194 5.61 -5.45 -5.78
CA ILE A 194 4.44 -5.75 -6.60
C ILE A 194 4.52 -7.20 -7.13
N GLY A 195 5.69 -7.62 -7.60
CA GLY A 195 5.90 -9.00 -8.05
C GLY A 195 5.70 -10.03 -6.93
N ALA A 196 6.21 -9.77 -5.75
CA ALA A 196 6.06 -10.64 -4.58
C ALA A 196 4.59 -10.74 -4.12
N VAL A 197 3.88 -9.61 -4.06
CA VAL A 197 2.44 -9.56 -3.74
C VAL A 197 1.63 -10.32 -4.78
N ALA A 198 1.88 -10.10 -6.07
CA ALA A 198 1.22 -10.82 -7.14
C ALA A 198 1.44 -12.36 -7.04
N ALA A 199 2.65 -12.79 -6.71
CA ALA A 199 2.96 -14.21 -6.55
C ALA A 199 2.29 -14.86 -5.33
N THR A 200 1.99 -14.08 -4.28
CA THR A 200 1.39 -14.60 -3.04
C THR A 200 -0.14 -14.53 -3.04
N TRP A 201 -0.71 -13.47 -3.56
CA TRP A 201 -2.16 -13.24 -3.52
C TRP A 201 -2.92 -13.81 -4.71
N ILE A 202 -2.27 -13.92 -5.87
CA ILE A 202 -2.87 -14.56 -7.03
C ILE A 202 -2.67 -16.07 -6.91
N ASN A 203 -3.76 -16.81 -6.97
CA ASN A 203 -3.73 -18.28 -6.94
C ASN A 203 -4.63 -18.81 -8.06
N ILE A 204 -4.02 -19.01 -9.23
CA ILE A 204 -4.68 -19.59 -10.40
C ILE A 204 -4.26 -21.03 -10.51
N THR A 205 -5.24 -21.92 -10.46
CA THR A 205 -5.06 -23.35 -10.61
C THR A 205 -5.92 -23.89 -11.75
N THR A 206 -5.42 -24.91 -12.44
CA THR A 206 -6.18 -25.60 -13.50
C THR A 206 -6.52 -27.02 -13.08
N SER A 207 -7.76 -27.45 -13.39
CA SER A 207 -8.23 -28.82 -13.13
C SER A 207 -8.04 -29.76 -14.32
N LEU A 208 -7.34 -29.32 -15.39
CA LEU A 208 -7.11 -30.12 -16.58
C LEU A 208 -6.28 -31.36 -16.26
N VAL A 209 -6.81 -32.54 -16.59
CA VAL A 209 -6.14 -33.83 -16.46
C VAL A 209 -5.54 -34.21 -17.81
N ILE A 210 -4.20 -34.34 -17.88
CA ILE A 210 -3.48 -34.77 -19.08
C ILE A 210 -3.56 -36.27 -19.23
N VAL A 211 -3.33 -37.03 -18.14
CA VAL A 211 -3.41 -38.47 -18.13
C VAL A 211 -4.37 -38.91 -17.03
N LYS A 212 -5.43 -39.62 -17.43
CA LYS A 212 -6.41 -40.14 -16.47
C LYS A 212 -5.78 -41.22 -15.60
N LYS A 213 -6.20 -41.23 -14.34
CA LYS A 213 -5.76 -42.25 -13.35
C LYS A 213 -6.11 -43.64 -13.86
N ALA A 214 -5.11 -44.51 -14.12
CA ALA A 214 -5.27 -45.91 -14.32
C ALA A 214 -5.06 -46.67 -12.98
N ALA A 215 -5.56 -47.89 -12.87
CA ALA A 215 -5.41 -48.67 -11.64
C ALA A 215 -3.92 -48.80 -11.25
N GLY A 216 -3.55 -48.22 -10.13
CA GLY A 216 -2.18 -48.23 -9.58
C GLY A 216 -1.25 -47.07 -9.93
N THR A 217 -1.68 -46.06 -10.72
CA THR A 217 -0.90 -44.84 -11.05
C THR A 217 -1.65 -43.58 -10.69
N GLU A 218 -0.95 -42.58 -10.18
CA GLU A 218 -1.56 -41.24 -10.00
C GLU A 218 -1.75 -40.55 -11.35
N GLY A 219 -2.94 -39.92 -11.55
CA GLY A 219 -3.21 -39.16 -12.77
C GLY A 219 -2.32 -37.91 -12.84
N ILE A 220 -1.79 -37.61 -14.03
CA ILE A 220 -0.98 -36.43 -14.25
C ILE A 220 -1.92 -35.25 -14.62
N THR A 221 -1.91 -34.22 -13.79
CA THR A 221 -2.64 -32.97 -14.06
C THR A 221 -1.73 -31.96 -14.76
N LEU A 222 -2.31 -31.06 -15.55
CA LEU A 222 -1.55 -29.97 -16.14
C LEU A 222 -0.90 -29.11 -15.07
N GLN A 223 -1.60 -28.88 -13.93
CA GLN A 223 -1.10 -28.13 -12.80
C GLN A 223 0.20 -28.76 -12.24
N SER A 224 0.20 -30.05 -11.96
CA SER A 224 1.37 -30.73 -11.40
C SER A 224 2.59 -30.69 -12.36
N SER A 225 2.34 -30.77 -13.67
CA SER A 225 3.39 -30.68 -14.67
C SER A 225 3.97 -29.26 -14.78
N LEU A 226 3.13 -28.24 -14.72
CA LEU A 226 3.56 -26.84 -14.75
C LEU A 226 4.32 -26.46 -13.48
N ASP A 227 3.82 -26.85 -12.32
CA ASP A 227 4.47 -26.56 -11.03
C ASP A 227 5.80 -27.31 -10.86
N GLY A 228 5.96 -28.44 -11.55
CA GLY A 228 7.22 -29.17 -11.63
C GLY A 228 8.30 -28.48 -12.46
N ILE A 229 7.90 -27.66 -13.44
CA ILE A 229 8.82 -26.83 -14.26
C ILE A 229 9.13 -25.50 -13.53
N TYR A 230 8.09 -24.78 -13.14
CA TYR A 230 8.20 -23.53 -12.42
C TYR A 230 6.97 -23.32 -11.51
N PRO A 231 7.17 -23.28 -10.17
CA PRO A 231 6.06 -23.10 -9.24
C PRO A 231 5.27 -21.83 -9.53
N LYS A 232 3.94 -21.94 -9.59
CA LYS A 232 3.02 -20.81 -9.84
C LYS A 232 3.21 -20.10 -11.19
N ILE A 233 3.69 -20.80 -12.22
CA ILE A 233 3.90 -20.19 -13.55
C ILE A 233 2.61 -19.55 -14.11
N LEU A 234 1.43 -20.13 -13.84
CA LEU A 234 0.15 -19.58 -14.27
C LEU A 234 -0.11 -18.19 -13.68
N ASN A 235 0.29 -17.96 -12.44
CA ASN A 235 0.17 -16.65 -11.80
C ASN A 235 1.03 -15.61 -12.51
N VAL A 236 2.27 -15.98 -12.84
CA VAL A 236 3.21 -15.09 -13.57
C VAL A 236 2.67 -14.75 -14.95
N VAL A 237 2.20 -15.75 -15.70
CA VAL A 237 1.61 -15.56 -17.03
C VAL A 237 0.39 -14.63 -16.96
N PHE A 238 -0.47 -14.81 -15.97
CA PHE A 238 -1.65 -13.97 -15.77
C PHE A 238 -1.28 -12.50 -15.48
N VAL A 239 -0.31 -12.27 -14.59
CA VAL A 239 0.17 -10.91 -14.27
C VAL A 239 0.78 -10.24 -15.51
N LEU A 240 1.62 -10.97 -16.24
CA LEU A 240 2.23 -10.47 -17.47
C LEU A 240 1.18 -10.18 -18.57
N LEU A 241 0.14 -10.98 -18.66
CA LEU A 241 -0.99 -10.75 -19.58
C LEU A 241 -1.74 -9.46 -19.20
N CYS A 242 -2.08 -9.27 -17.92
CA CYS A 242 -2.70 -8.04 -17.44
C CYS A 242 -1.82 -6.82 -17.72
N TRP A 243 -0.53 -6.92 -17.40
CA TRP A 243 0.43 -5.86 -17.70
C TRP A 243 0.51 -5.54 -19.20
N TRP A 244 0.56 -6.56 -20.07
CA TRP A 244 0.60 -6.38 -21.52
C TRP A 244 -0.67 -5.70 -22.06
N LEU A 245 -1.86 -6.10 -21.58
CA LEU A 245 -3.13 -5.49 -21.95
C LEU A 245 -3.16 -4.00 -21.57
N MET A 246 -2.75 -3.66 -20.36
CA MET A 246 -2.78 -2.29 -19.88
C MET A 246 -1.66 -1.44 -20.49
N SER A 247 -0.44 -1.97 -20.55
CA SER A 247 0.76 -1.22 -20.94
C SER A 247 0.88 -1.09 -22.47
N LYS A 248 0.74 -2.20 -23.21
CA LYS A 248 0.92 -2.23 -24.67
C LYS A 248 -0.35 -1.96 -25.44
N LYS A 249 -1.49 -2.53 -25.00
CA LYS A 249 -2.79 -2.31 -25.65
C LYS A 249 -3.51 -1.08 -25.13
N LYS A 250 -2.95 -0.39 -24.10
CA LYS A 250 -3.51 0.81 -23.47
C LYS A 250 -4.96 0.65 -23.02
N MET A 251 -5.34 -0.56 -22.65
CA MET A 251 -6.67 -0.84 -22.13
C MET A 251 -6.84 -0.24 -20.75
N SER A 252 -8.03 0.25 -20.44
CA SER A 252 -8.34 0.73 -19.10
C SER A 252 -8.32 -0.43 -18.08
N PRO A 253 -8.01 -0.18 -16.81
CA PRO A 253 -8.08 -1.20 -15.75
C PRO A 253 -9.45 -1.88 -15.70
N LEU A 254 -10.53 -1.12 -15.85
CA LEU A 254 -11.91 -1.63 -15.83
C LEU A 254 -12.17 -2.60 -16.99
N ALA A 255 -11.71 -2.27 -18.21
CA ALA A 255 -11.83 -3.16 -19.37
C ALA A 255 -11.01 -4.45 -19.18
N THR A 256 -9.82 -4.33 -18.61
CA THR A 256 -8.97 -5.49 -18.28
C THR A 256 -9.67 -6.39 -17.24
N MET A 257 -10.25 -5.82 -16.19
CA MET A 257 -11.03 -6.56 -15.20
C MET A 257 -12.24 -7.27 -15.82
N ALA A 258 -12.98 -6.62 -16.70
CA ALA A 258 -14.11 -7.22 -17.39
C ALA A 258 -13.69 -8.43 -18.27
N ILE A 259 -12.56 -8.32 -18.98
CA ILE A 259 -12.00 -9.44 -19.75
C ILE A 259 -11.61 -10.59 -18.83
N MET A 260 -10.91 -10.31 -17.71
CA MET A 260 -10.51 -11.33 -16.76
C MET A 260 -11.73 -12.04 -16.15
N LEU A 261 -12.79 -11.29 -15.83
CA LEU A 261 -14.04 -11.86 -15.35
C LEU A 261 -14.68 -12.78 -16.41
N ALA A 262 -14.72 -12.36 -17.67
CA ALA A 262 -15.23 -13.19 -18.76
C ALA A 262 -14.41 -14.47 -18.96
N VAL A 263 -13.08 -14.36 -18.93
CA VAL A 263 -12.16 -15.53 -19.01
C VAL A 263 -12.38 -16.49 -17.85
N ALA A 264 -12.50 -15.96 -16.63
CA ALA A 264 -12.78 -16.79 -15.46
C ALA A 264 -14.13 -17.51 -15.58
N PHE A 265 -15.17 -16.78 -15.99
CA PHE A 265 -16.51 -17.36 -16.19
C PHE A 265 -16.51 -18.48 -17.23
N VAL A 266 -15.91 -18.25 -18.40
CA VAL A 266 -15.77 -19.28 -19.45
C VAL A 266 -14.92 -20.46 -18.95
N GLY A 267 -13.82 -20.18 -18.24
CA GLY A 267 -12.95 -21.20 -17.66
C GLY A 267 -13.69 -22.11 -16.67
N VAL A 268 -14.56 -21.55 -15.84
CA VAL A 268 -15.40 -22.32 -14.91
C VAL A 268 -16.45 -23.13 -15.65
N LEU A 269 -17.14 -22.53 -16.64
CA LEU A 269 -18.13 -23.25 -17.45
C LEU A 269 -17.54 -24.45 -18.20
N LEU A 270 -16.29 -24.33 -18.66
CA LEU A 270 -15.57 -25.40 -19.35
C LEU A 270 -14.89 -26.36 -18.37
N SER A 271 -15.07 -26.20 -17.07
CA SER A 271 -14.38 -26.96 -16.01
C SER A 271 -12.85 -26.94 -16.13
N LEU A 272 -12.29 -25.90 -16.73
CA LEU A 272 -10.84 -25.70 -16.92
C LEU A 272 -10.17 -25.09 -15.69
N ILE A 273 -10.92 -24.31 -14.93
CA ILE A 273 -10.49 -23.58 -13.74
C ILE A 273 -11.44 -23.96 -12.61
N HIS A 274 -10.88 -24.31 -11.45
CA HIS A 274 -11.66 -24.53 -10.23
C HIS A 274 -11.53 -23.27 -9.35
N ILE A 275 -12.65 -22.61 -9.11
CA ILE A 275 -12.69 -21.58 -8.05
C ILE A 275 -12.77 -22.37 -6.75
N SER A 276 -11.68 -22.41 -5.98
CA SER A 276 -11.72 -22.93 -4.62
C SER A 276 -12.77 -22.15 -3.84
N GLU A 277 -13.82 -22.84 -3.39
CA GLU A 277 -14.75 -22.23 -2.43
C GLU A 277 -13.93 -21.63 -1.29
N PRO A 278 -14.21 -20.37 -0.86
CA PRO A 278 -13.65 -19.87 0.38
C PRO A 278 -14.02 -20.91 1.45
N THR A 279 -13.01 -21.44 2.11
CA THR A 279 -13.10 -22.51 3.11
C THR A 279 -14.42 -22.35 3.87
N ARG A 280 -15.35 -23.29 3.66
CA ARG A 280 -16.54 -23.40 4.50
C ARG A 280 -16.04 -23.39 5.93
N LEU A 281 -16.40 -22.36 6.68
CA LEU A 281 -16.36 -22.39 8.13
C LEU A 281 -17.09 -23.70 8.49
N ARG A 282 -16.35 -24.75 8.83
CA ARG A 282 -16.93 -25.92 9.47
C ARG A 282 -17.53 -25.37 10.76
N CYS A 283 -18.84 -25.17 10.75
CA CYS A 283 -19.56 -25.08 12.00
C CYS A 283 -19.23 -26.35 12.76
N ILE A 284 -18.44 -26.20 13.80
CA ILE A 284 -18.24 -27.24 14.80
C ILE A 284 -19.57 -27.32 15.52
N SER A 285 -20.30 -28.38 15.21
CA SER A 285 -21.47 -28.84 15.98
C SER A 285 -20.99 -29.34 17.34
#